data_5fec6bd9acde88f26b39711d4b84a0a0
#
_entry.id   5fec6bd9acde88f26b39711d4b84a0a0
#
_cell.length_a   1.000
_cell.length_b   1.000
_cell.length_c   1.000
_cell.angle_alpha   90.00
_cell.angle_beta   90.00
_cell.angle_gamma   90.00
#
_symmetry.space_group_name_H-M   'P 1'
#
loop_
_entity.id
_entity.type
_entity.pdbx_description
1 polymer ?
#
loop_
_entity_poly.entity_id
_entity_poly.type
_entity_poly.pdbx_seq_one_letter_code
_entity_poly.pdbx_strand_id
1 'polypeptide(L)'
;MRFYYYITILFTFIVSANSFSQEIKWISLEDAVYLQEAAPRNIIIDMYTNWCGPCKLLDRNTFANKDVAKYINDNFYAVKFNAEGNDVVNFKGYTFENPNYDPARANRRNSSHQLSQAFRIQAFPTIVFLDKSSNLLHKLRGYKTPKQLEVYLKLFTDENYKKYQSQEDFNKFFESFVYEFGSK
;
A
#
# COMPACT_ATOMS: atom_id res chain seq x y z
N MET A 1 -12.58 -65.47 -32.37
CA MET A 1 -12.57 -64.01 -32.46
C MET A 1 -12.53 -63.44 -31.06
N ARG A 2 -11.38 -62.88 -30.65
CA ARG A 2 -11.19 -62.22 -29.32
C ARG A 2 -11.28 -60.76 -29.50
N PHE A 3 -12.33 -60.12 -28.94
CA PHE A 3 -12.49 -58.67 -28.88
C PHE A 3 -11.65 -58.13 -27.70
N TYR A 4 -10.62 -57.34 -28.01
CA TYR A 4 -9.86 -56.59 -27.01
C TYR A 4 -10.56 -55.20 -26.83
N TYR A 5 -11.17 -55.00 -25.66
CA TYR A 5 -11.66 -53.68 -25.24
C TYR A 5 -10.47 -52.88 -24.70
N TYR A 6 -10.04 -51.87 -25.43
CA TYR A 6 -9.10 -50.87 -24.91
C TYR A 6 -9.90 -49.84 -24.08
N ILE A 7 -9.78 -49.93 -22.77
CA ILE A 7 -10.26 -48.90 -21.84
C ILE A 7 -9.21 -47.81 -21.82
N THR A 8 -9.44 -46.73 -22.55
CA THR A 8 -8.64 -45.49 -22.46
C THR A 8 -9.10 -44.73 -21.24
N ILE A 9 -8.32 -44.82 -20.15
CA ILE A 9 -8.49 -43.97 -18.97
C ILE A 9 -7.96 -42.60 -19.30
N LEU A 10 -8.88 -41.67 -19.59
CA LEU A 10 -8.57 -40.23 -19.77
C LEU A 10 -8.32 -39.65 -18.38
N PHE A 11 -7.03 -39.56 -17.99
CA PHE A 11 -6.62 -38.88 -16.76
C PHE A 11 -6.71 -37.39 -16.96
N THR A 12 -7.87 -36.79 -16.68
CA THR A 12 -8.05 -35.35 -16.66
C THR A 12 -7.32 -34.77 -15.45
N PHE A 13 -6.14 -34.23 -15.69
CA PHE A 13 -5.38 -33.44 -14.72
C PHE A 13 -6.15 -32.13 -14.49
N ILE A 14 -6.99 -32.09 -13.46
CA ILE A 14 -7.61 -30.86 -12.97
C ILE A 14 -6.52 -30.05 -12.31
N VAL A 15 -5.88 -29.15 -13.07
CA VAL A 15 -5.02 -28.10 -12.51
C VAL A 15 -5.94 -27.16 -11.75
N SER A 16 -6.07 -27.39 -10.46
CA SER A 16 -6.71 -26.42 -9.55
C SER A 16 -5.85 -25.15 -9.57
N ALA A 17 -6.22 -24.18 -10.36
CA ALA A 17 -5.67 -22.83 -10.27
C ALA A 17 -6.07 -22.29 -8.89
N ASN A 18 -5.19 -22.47 -7.91
CA ASN A 18 -5.30 -21.78 -6.64
C ASN A 18 -5.25 -20.29 -6.94
N SER A 19 -6.42 -19.66 -6.98
CA SER A 19 -6.56 -18.21 -7.03
C SER A 19 -6.12 -17.68 -5.66
N PHE A 20 -4.80 -17.61 -5.44
CA PHE A 20 -4.29 -16.88 -4.28
C PHE A 20 -4.80 -15.45 -4.42
N SER A 21 -5.66 -15.04 -3.50
CA SER A 21 -5.98 -13.62 -3.33
C SER A 21 -4.66 -12.92 -3.09
N GLN A 22 -4.27 -12.04 -4.00
CA GLN A 22 -3.02 -11.33 -3.88
C GLN A 22 -3.22 -10.24 -2.83
N GLU A 23 -2.76 -10.49 -1.60
CA GLU A 23 -2.77 -9.52 -0.52
C GLU A 23 -1.49 -8.66 -0.55
N ILE A 24 -1.58 -7.42 -0.06
CA ILE A 24 -0.41 -6.56 0.10
C ILE A 24 0.50 -7.15 1.18
N LYS A 25 1.79 -7.27 0.87
CA LYS A 25 2.84 -7.72 1.80
C LYS A 25 3.28 -6.55 2.67
N TRP A 26 2.54 -6.31 3.75
CA TRP A 26 2.87 -5.27 4.71
C TRP A 26 4.11 -5.64 5.52
N ILE A 27 5.06 -4.71 5.63
CA ILE A 27 6.31 -4.85 6.40
C ILE A 27 6.46 -3.65 7.35
N SER A 28 7.44 -3.70 8.27
CA SER A 28 7.79 -2.56 9.11
C SER A 28 8.46 -1.44 8.30
N LEU A 29 8.49 -0.22 8.83
CA LEU A 29 9.19 0.88 8.15
C LEU A 29 10.69 0.64 8.13
N GLU A 30 11.25 0.06 9.19
CA GLU A 30 12.65 -0.33 9.29
C GLU A 30 13.02 -1.36 8.21
N ASP A 31 12.20 -2.41 8.05
CA ASP A 31 12.42 -3.42 7.00
C ASP A 31 12.34 -2.79 5.60
N ALA A 32 11.39 -1.89 5.38
CA ALA A 32 11.26 -1.20 4.10
C ALA A 32 12.51 -0.36 3.78
N VAL A 33 13.03 0.38 4.76
CA VAL A 33 14.27 1.17 4.61
C VAL A 33 15.48 0.26 4.39
N TYR A 34 15.59 -0.81 5.16
CA TYR A 34 16.67 -1.79 4.98
C TYR A 34 16.66 -2.43 3.59
N LEU A 35 15.49 -2.80 3.09
CA LEU A 35 15.36 -3.36 1.74
C LEU A 35 15.68 -2.34 0.64
N GLN A 36 15.47 -1.04 0.87
CA GLN A 36 15.86 0.01 -0.09
C GLN A 36 17.37 0.06 -0.33
N GLU A 37 18.21 -0.34 0.63
CA GLU A 37 19.67 -0.33 0.48
C GLU A 37 20.12 -1.34 -0.60
N ALA A 38 19.48 -2.51 -0.65
CA ALA A 38 19.83 -3.58 -1.60
C ALA A 38 19.04 -3.48 -2.92
N ALA A 39 17.78 -3.07 -2.85
CA ALA A 39 16.88 -2.96 -4.01
C ALA A 39 16.03 -1.68 -3.90
N PRO A 40 16.51 -0.55 -4.44
CA PRO A 40 15.84 0.75 -4.30
C PRO A 40 14.44 0.77 -4.92
N ARG A 41 13.42 0.87 -4.07
CA ARG A 41 12.02 1.08 -4.44
C ARG A 41 11.43 2.20 -3.59
N ASN A 42 10.39 2.83 -4.07
CA ASN A 42 9.62 3.78 -3.26
C ASN A 42 8.86 3.03 -2.16
N ILE A 43 8.62 3.71 -1.03
CA ILE A 43 7.81 3.17 0.07
C ILE A 43 6.42 3.81 0.01
N ILE A 44 5.39 2.98 0.21
CA ILE A 44 4.02 3.42 0.45
C ILE A 44 3.63 3.08 1.88
N ILE A 45 3.14 4.08 2.64
CA ILE A 45 2.74 3.90 4.04
C ILE A 45 1.24 4.20 4.17
N ASP A 46 0.46 3.22 4.64
CA ASP A 46 -0.90 3.45 5.10
C ASP A 46 -0.89 3.93 6.56
N MET A 47 -1.13 5.22 6.74
CA MET A 47 -1.26 5.85 8.07
C MET A 47 -2.71 5.74 8.53
N TYR A 48 -3.00 4.75 9.37
CA TYR A 48 -4.34 4.44 9.85
C TYR A 48 -4.49 4.61 11.37
N THR A 49 -5.68 4.45 11.89
CA THR A 49 -5.98 4.26 13.33
C THR A 49 -7.05 3.17 13.51
N ASN A 50 -7.04 2.48 14.66
CA ASN A 50 -7.96 1.36 14.92
C ASN A 50 -9.45 1.77 14.91
N TRP A 51 -9.76 3.01 15.27
CA TRP A 51 -11.11 3.54 15.31
C TRP A 51 -11.60 4.14 13.98
N CYS A 52 -10.71 4.29 12.99
CA CYS A 52 -11.00 4.97 11.73
C CYS A 52 -11.88 4.12 10.80
N GLY A 53 -13.14 4.48 10.67
CA GLY A 53 -14.09 3.83 9.74
C GLY A 53 -13.64 3.89 8.27
N PRO A 54 -13.28 5.07 7.74
CA PRO A 54 -12.76 5.18 6.36
C PRO A 54 -11.48 4.39 6.08
N CYS A 55 -10.62 4.15 7.10
CA CYS A 55 -9.44 3.29 6.94
C CYS A 55 -9.85 1.83 6.67
N LYS A 56 -10.84 1.33 7.43
CA LYS A 56 -11.40 -0.01 7.20
C LYS A 56 -12.05 -0.15 5.83
N LEU A 57 -12.61 0.93 5.28
CA LEU A 57 -13.12 0.95 3.90
C LEU A 57 -11.98 0.92 2.89
N LEU A 58 -10.87 1.64 3.14
CA LEU A 58 -9.68 1.62 2.30
C LEU A 58 -9.07 0.21 2.24
N ASP A 59 -8.95 -0.46 3.40
CA ASP A 59 -8.49 -1.85 3.47
C ASP A 59 -9.35 -2.78 2.63
N ARG A 60 -10.66 -2.76 2.87
CA ARG A 60 -11.59 -3.71 2.27
C ARG A 60 -11.83 -3.48 0.78
N ASN A 61 -11.92 -2.24 0.34
CA ASN A 61 -12.37 -1.90 -1.02
C ASN A 61 -11.22 -1.55 -1.95
N THR A 62 -10.07 -1.11 -1.41
CA THR A 62 -8.95 -0.63 -2.22
C THR A 62 -7.73 -1.52 -2.08
N PHE A 63 -7.24 -1.73 -0.88
CA PHE A 63 -6.05 -2.58 -0.68
C PHE A 63 -6.34 -4.07 -0.91
N ALA A 64 -7.57 -4.53 -0.70
CA ALA A 64 -8.00 -5.88 -1.07
C ALA A 64 -8.28 -6.06 -2.58
N ASN A 65 -8.24 -4.99 -3.39
CA ASN A 65 -8.35 -5.11 -4.84
C ASN A 65 -7.09 -5.76 -5.40
N LYS A 66 -7.25 -6.80 -6.25
CA LYS A 66 -6.14 -7.62 -6.75
C LYS A 66 -5.13 -6.83 -7.58
N ASP A 67 -5.59 -5.88 -8.38
CA ASP A 67 -4.73 -5.07 -9.24
C ASP A 67 -3.91 -4.10 -8.39
N VAL A 68 -4.54 -3.46 -7.39
CA VAL A 68 -3.86 -2.60 -6.41
C VAL A 68 -2.82 -3.38 -5.62
N ALA A 69 -3.20 -4.54 -5.05
CA ALA A 69 -2.30 -5.35 -4.24
C ALA A 69 -1.12 -5.86 -5.06
N LYS A 70 -1.38 -6.36 -6.28
CA LYS A 70 -0.32 -6.78 -7.19
C LYS A 70 0.64 -5.64 -7.51
N TYR A 71 0.10 -4.49 -7.91
CA TYR A 71 0.91 -3.35 -8.33
C TYR A 71 1.78 -2.82 -7.18
N ILE A 72 1.21 -2.72 -5.97
CA ILE A 72 1.96 -2.30 -4.78
C ILE A 72 3.08 -3.30 -4.48
N ASN A 73 2.81 -4.61 -4.45
CA ASN A 73 3.81 -5.63 -4.15
C ASN A 73 4.97 -5.66 -5.17
N ASP A 74 4.67 -5.36 -6.44
CA ASP A 74 5.68 -5.40 -7.50
C ASP A 74 6.57 -4.14 -7.48
N ASN A 75 6.05 -2.99 -7.07
CA ASN A 75 6.70 -1.70 -7.30
C ASN A 75 7.08 -0.92 -6.03
N PHE A 76 6.49 -1.26 -4.87
CA PHE A 76 6.71 -0.54 -3.61
C PHE A 76 7.11 -1.49 -2.48
N TYR A 77 7.71 -0.94 -1.45
CA TYR A 77 7.70 -1.52 -0.12
C TYR A 77 6.49 -0.96 0.63
N ALA A 78 5.59 -1.84 1.07
CA ALA A 78 4.32 -1.45 1.66
C ALA A 78 4.41 -1.51 3.18
N VAL A 79 4.12 -0.39 3.84
CA VAL A 79 4.13 -0.25 5.30
C VAL A 79 2.72 0.09 5.78
N LYS A 80 2.26 -0.61 6.83
CA LYS A 80 1.01 -0.29 7.50
C LYS A 80 1.31 0.20 8.90
N PHE A 81 0.99 1.47 9.18
CA PHE A 81 1.40 2.14 10.41
C PHE A 81 0.22 2.73 11.18
N ASN A 82 0.04 2.28 12.43
CA ASN A 82 -0.96 2.87 13.31
C ASN A 82 -0.48 4.23 13.83
N ALA A 83 -1.07 5.29 13.30
CA ALA A 83 -0.70 6.67 13.58
C ALA A 83 -0.93 7.12 15.05
N GLU A 84 -1.69 6.34 15.81
CA GLU A 84 -1.94 6.51 17.25
C GLU A 84 -1.55 5.23 18.03
N GLY A 85 -0.68 4.38 17.46
CA GLY A 85 -0.16 3.15 18.06
C GLY A 85 0.95 3.40 19.08
N ASN A 86 1.54 2.30 19.58
CA ASN A 86 2.59 2.31 20.60
C ASN A 86 3.89 1.65 20.11
N ASP A 87 4.06 1.46 18.82
CA ASP A 87 5.25 0.86 18.26
C ASP A 87 6.44 1.83 18.40
N VAL A 88 7.64 1.30 18.64
CA VAL A 88 8.88 2.09 18.58
C VAL A 88 9.41 1.97 17.16
N VAL A 89 9.69 3.09 16.50
CA VAL A 89 10.13 3.15 15.12
C VAL A 89 11.42 3.92 14.97
N ASN A 90 12.44 3.28 14.37
CA ASN A 90 13.70 3.93 14.03
C ASN A 90 13.69 4.34 12.56
N PHE A 91 13.75 5.63 12.30
CA PHE A 91 13.71 6.15 10.93
C PHE A 91 14.63 7.34 10.78
N LYS A 92 15.52 7.29 9.78
CA LYS A 92 16.50 8.38 9.48
C LYS A 92 17.34 8.82 10.67
N GLY A 93 17.77 7.88 11.50
CA GLY A 93 18.61 8.17 12.66
C GLY A 93 17.88 8.71 13.89
N TYR A 94 16.54 8.78 13.84
CA TYR A 94 15.68 9.18 14.95
C TYR A 94 14.85 8.00 15.43
N THR A 95 14.63 7.92 16.75
CA THR A 95 13.67 7.00 17.36
C THR A 95 12.36 7.75 17.60
N PHE A 96 11.27 7.21 17.12
CA PHE A 96 9.91 7.75 17.27
C PHE A 96 9.08 6.82 18.14
N GLU A 97 8.36 7.39 19.10
CA GLU A 97 7.55 6.68 20.10
C GLU A 97 6.20 7.39 20.27
N ASN A 98 5.35 6.80 21.11
CA ASN A 98 4.12 7.45 21.57
C ASN A 98 4.07 7.46 23.10
N PRO A 99 4.82 8.35 23.76
CA PRO A 99 4.96 8.33 25.23
C PRO A 99 3.65 8.61 25.99
N ASN A 100 2.64 9.18 25.29
CA ASN A 100 1.33 9.47 25.85
C ASN A 100 0.26 8.46 25.43
N TYR A 101 0.67 7.29 24.92
CA TYR A 101 -0.26 6.24 24.52
C TYR A 101 -1.00 5.68 25.74
N ASP A 102 -2.33 5.62 25.64
CA ASP A 102 -3.20 5.02 26.64
C ASP A 102 -3.72 3.67 26.16
N PRO A 103 -3.30 2.52 26.73
CA PRO A 103 -3.77 1.20 26.34
C PRO A 103 -5.31 1.02 26.46
N ALA A 104 -5.95 1.71 27.42
CA ALA A 104 -7.39 1.66 27.60
C ALA A 104 -8.15 2.32 26.43
N ARG A 105 -7.46 3.10 25.60
CA ARG A 105 -7.97 3.79 24.41
C ARG A 105 -7.48 3.20 23.09
N ALA A 106 -6.95 1.98 23.09
CA ALA A 106 -6.37 1.35 21.89
C ALA A 106 -7.34 1.31 20.68
N ASN A 107 -8.66 1.21 20.92
CA ASN A 107 -9.70 1.20 19.87
C ASN A 107 -10.52 2.50 19.81
N ARG A 108 -10.00 3.56 20.41
CA ARG A 108 -10.61 4.91 20.41
C ARG A 108 -9.52 5.91 20.03
N ARG A 109 -9.88 7.19 19.90
CA ARG A 109 -8.91 8.26 19.66
C ARG A 109 -7.88 8.29 20.79
N ASN A 110 -6.60 8.23 20.43
CA ASN A 110 -5.45 8.20 21.31
C ASN A 110 -4.50 9.36 21.00
N SER A 111 -3.37 9.44 21.71
CA SER A 111 -2.32 10.39 21.38
C SER A 111 -1.68 10.06 20.02
N SER A 112 -1.30 11.10 19.30
CA SER A 112 -0.63 10.95 18.01
C SER A 112 0.81 10.49 18.23
N HIS A 113 1.21 9.45 17.51
CA HIS A 113 2.58 8.94 17.48
C HIS A 113 3.54 10.00 16.93
N GLN A 114 4.76 10.08 17.45
CA GLN A 114 5.78 11.06 17.03
C GLN A 114 6.09 10.98 15.52
N LEU A 115 6.12 9.78 14.93
CA LEU A 115 6.29 9.61 13.48
C LEU A 115 5.15 10.26 12.68
N SER A 116 3.90 10.13 13.16
CA SER A 116 2.74 10.79 12.56
C SER A 116 2.84 12.31 12.65
N GLN A 117 3.36 12.81 13.76
CA GLN A 117 3.62 14.25 13.93
C GLN A 117 4.74 14.72 12.98
N ALA A 118 5.83 13.96 12.84
CA ALA A 118 6.93 14.26 11.92
C ALA A 118 6.44 14.34 10.45
N PHE A 119 5.57 13.42 10.03
CA PHE A 119 4.92 13.47 8.72
C PHE A 119 3.77 14.50 8.65
N ARG A 120 3.43 15.18 9.75
CA ARG A 120 2.31 16.14 9.84
C ARG A 120 1.00 15.51 9.35
N ILE A 121 0.65 14.33 9.87
CA ILE A 121 -0.60 13.64 9.56
C ILE A 121 -1.74 14.29 10.34
N GLN A 122 -2.77 14.75 9.65
CA GLN A 122 -3.90 15.50 10.22
C GLN A 122 -5.26 14.83 10.00
N ALA A 123 -5.31 13.79 9.20
CA ALA A 123 -6.53 13.07 8.88
C ALA A 123 -6.23 11.59 8.59
N PHE A 124 -7.24 10.74 8.75
CA PHE A 124 -7.14 9.30 8.49
C PHE A 124 -8.25 8.83 7.53
N PRO A 125 -7.91 7.90 6.62
CA PRO A 125 -6.57 7.44 6.29
C PRO A 125 -5.74 8.54 5.60
N THR A 126 -4.42 8.42 5.69
CA THR A 126 -3.49 9.16 4.81
C THR A 126 -2.46 8.18 4.27
N ILE A 127 -2.35 8.10 2.94
CA ILE A 127 -1.31 7.32 2.28
C ILE A 127 -0.10 8.24 2.08
N VAL A 128 1.05 7.83 2.59
CA VAL A 128 2.32 8.55 2.44
C VAL A 128 3.18 7.84 1.42
N PHE A 129 3.76 8.59 0.48
CA PHE A 129 4.75 8.11 -0.48
C PHE A 129 6.12 8.66 -0.11
N LEU A 130 7.11 7.77 -0.01
CA LEU A 130 8.51 8.13 0.15
C LEU A 130 9.29 7.70 -1.11
N ASP A 131 10.32 8.46 -1.47
CA ASP A 131 11.21 8.12 -2.57
C ASP A 131 12.18 6.97 -2.21
N LYS A 132 13.02 6.57 -3.19
CA LYS A 132 14.03 5.52 -3.02
C LYS A 132 15.11 5.83 -1.99
N SER A 133 15.15 7.05 -1.47
CA SER A 133 16.03 7.51 -0.40
C SER A 133 15.25 7.86 0.89
N SER A 134 14.02 7.36 1.00
CA SER A 134 13.12 7.60 2.13
C SER A 134 12.78 9.07 2.38
N ASN A 135 12.84 9.94 1.36
CA ASN A 135 12.35 11.31 1.47
C ASN A 135 10.85 11.37 1.15
N LEU A 136 10.15 12.27 1.84
CA LEU A 136 8.72 12.47 1.61
C LEU A 136 8.46 13.01 0.19
N LEU A 137 7.71 12.24 -0.61
CA LEU A 137 7.25 12.66 -1.93
C LEU A 137 5.86 13.31 -1.86
N HIS A 138 4.90 12.59 -1.27
CA HIS A 138 3.51 13.02 -1.30
C HIS A 138 2.69 12.43 -0.14
N LYS A 139 1.62 13.12 0.21
CA LYS A 139 0.60 12.67 1.18
C LYS A 139 -0.77 12.73 0.56
N LEU A 140 -1.41 11.59 0.41
CA LEU A 140 -2.73 11.46 -0.18
C LEU A 140 -3.76 11.24 0.93
N ARG A 141 -4.52 12.28 1.25
CA ARG A 141 -5.49 12.27 2.36
C ARG A 141 -6.82 11.63 1.97
N GLY A 142 -7.41 10.92 2.92
CA GLY A 142 -8.75 10.34 2.85
C GLY A 142 -8.84 9.09 2.00
N TYR A 143 -10.01 8.46 2.06
CA TYR A 143 -10.33 7.27 1.28
C TYR A 143 -10.13 7.51 -0.22
N LYS A 144 -9.57 6.51 -0.90
CA LYS A 144 -9.41 6.48 -2.36
C LYS A 144 -9.95 5.16 -2.89
N THR A 145 -10.68 5.20 -3.98
CA THR A 145 -11.05 4.00 -4.73
C THR A 145 -9.82 3.41 -5.44
N PRO A 146 -9.86 2.13 -5.91
CA PRO A 146 -8.76 1.55 -6.68
C PRO A 146 -8.31 2.45 -7.85
N LYS A 147 -9.26 2.97 -8.64
CA LYS A 147 -8.96 3.91 -9.74
C LYS A 147 -8.29 5.20 -9.27
N GLN A 148 -8.79 5.80 -8.19
CA GLN A 148 -8.19 7.02 -7.67
C GLN A 148 -6.78 6.80 -7.14
N LEU A 149 -6.50 5.62 -6.55
CA LEU A 149 -5.16 5.29 -6.07
C LEU A 149 -4.22 4.93 -7.22
N GLU A 150 -4.72 4.28 -8.27
CA GLU A 150 -3.93 3.87 -9.45
C GLU A 150 -3.09 4.99 -10.04
N VAL A 151 -3.69 6.16 -10.20
CA VAL A 151 -3.00 7.34 -10.77
C VAL A 151 -1.74 7.68 -9.98
N TYR A 152 -1.84 7.71 -8.64
CA TYR A 152 -0.72 8.02 -7.76
C TYR A 152 0.30 6.89 -7.70
N LEU A 153 -0.15 5.64 -7.71
CA LEU A 153 0.75 4.49 -7.76
C LEU A 153 1.62 4.55 -9.03
N LYS A 154 1.01 4.73 -10.19
CA LYS A 154 1.74 4.82 -11.47
C LYS A 154 2.60 6.09 -11.55
N LEU A 155 2.14 7.20 -11.00
CA LEU A 155 2.91 8.44 -10.95
C LEU A 155 4.20 8.29 -10.15
N PHE A 156 4.14 7.62 -9.00
CA PHE A 156 5.29 7.50 -8.08
C PHE A 156 6.14 6.24 -8.28
N THR A 157 5.79 5.31 -9.17
CA THR A 157 6.58 4.10 -9.41
C THR A 157 7.89 4.41 -10.14
N ASP A 158 7.83 5.06 -11.29
CA ASP A 158 8.96 5.21 -12.23
C ASP A 158 9.58 6.61 -12.20
N GLU A 159 9.46 7.30 -11.07
CA GLU A 159 9.89 8.70 -10.95
C GLU A 159 9.26 9.61 -12.03
N ASN A 160 8.15 9.18 -12.63
CA ASN A 160 7.43 9.94 -13.64
C ASN A 160 7.00 11.32 -13.14
N TYR A 161 6.77 11.44 -11.81
CA TYR A 161 6.47 12.71 -11.17
C TYR A 161 7.54 13.80 -11.44
N LYS A 162 8.80 13.41 -11.69
CA LYS A 162 9.90 14.35 -12.02
C LYS A 162 9.72 15.05 -13.37
N LYS A 163 8.88 14.49 -14.25
CA LYS A 163 8.56 15.06 -15.56
C LYS A 163 7.54 16.20 -15.48
N TYR A 164 6.75 16.22 -14.40
CA TYR A 164 5.68 17.19 -14.22
C TYR A 164 6.16 18.29 -13.28
N GLN A 165 6.63 19.39 -13.87
CA GLN A 165 7.23 20.50 -13.13
C GLN A 165 6.22 21.62 -12.82
N SER A 166 5.04 21.57 -13.43
CA SER A 166 3.96 22.54 -13.25
C SER A 166 2.64 21.87 -12.89
N GLN A 167 1.73 22.63 -12.30
CA GLN A 167 0.36 22.17 -12.06
C GLN A 167 -0.37 21.84 -13.38
N GLU A 168 -0.05 22.56 -14.46
CA GLU A 168 -0.63 22.30 -15.78
C GLU A 168 -0.20 20.94 -16.34
N ASP A 169 1.10 20.59 -16.23
CA ASP A 169 1.60 19.28 -16.66
C ASP A 169 0.93 18.15 -15.88
N PHE A 170 0.79 18.35 -14.55
CA PHE A 170 0.11 17.40 -13.70
C PHE A 170 -1.38 17.22 -14.07
N ASN A 171 -2.07 18.31 -14.35
CA ASN A 171 -3.46 18.26 -14.80
C ASN A 171 -3.58 17.52 -16.14
N LYS A 172 -2.72 17.80 -17.12
CA LYS A 172 -2.67 17.09 -18.39
C LYS A 172 -2.43 15.59 -18.22
N PHE A 173 -1.54 15.21 -17.30
CA PHE A 173 -1.31 13.80 -16.95
C PHE A 173 -2.59 13.16 -16.43
N PHE A 174 -3.29 13.80 -15.49
CA PHE A 174 -4.54 13.28 -14.94
C PHE A 174 -5.65 13.15 -15.99
N GLU A 175 -5.80 14.13 -16.85
CA GLU A 175 -6.82 14.16 -17.91
C GLU A 175 -6.59 13.08 -18.99
N SER A 176 -5.33 12.78 -19.29
CA SER A 176 -4.94 11.76 -20.28
C SER A 176 -4.74 10.36 -19.69
N PHE A 177 -4.93 10.19 -18.37
CA PHE A 177 -4.62 8.94 -17.69
C PHE A 177 -5.58 7.81 -18.10
N VAL A 178 -5.01 6.71 -18.57
CA VAL A 178 -5.75 5.48 -18.90
C VAL A 178 -5.76 4.54 -17.71
N TYR A 179 -6.93 4.29 -17.18
CA TYR A 179 -7.12 3.40 -16.03
C TYR A 179 -7.09 1.94 -16.46
N GLU A 180 -6.39 1.11 -15.71
CA GLU A 180 -6.25 -0.33 -15.94
C GLU A 180 -6.82 -1.16 -14.77
N PHE A 181 -6.86 -0.59 -13.56
CA PHE A 181 -7.36 -1.31 -12.39
C PHE A 181 -8.87 -1.48 -12.46
N GLY A 182 -9.32 -2.74 -12.38
CA GLY A 182 -10.73 -3.06 -12.38
C GLY A 182 -11.45 -2.45 -11.17
N SER A 183 -12.60 -1.80 -11.41
CA SER A 183 -13.54 -1.47 -10.36
C SER A 183 -14.38 -2.71 -10.06
N LYS A 184 -14.19 -3.31 -8.89
CA LYS A 184 -15.23 -4.17 -8.31
C LYS A 184 -16.11 -3.33 -7.41
#